data_4480e8868e4d1aa3d891d3d2cbec8b9f
#
_entry.id   4480e8868e4d1aa3d891d3d2cbec8b9f
#
_cell.length_a   1.000
_cell.length_b   1.000
_cell.length_c   1.000
_cell.angle_alpha   90.00
_cell.angle_beta   90.00
_cell.angle_gamma   90.00
#
_symmetry.space_group_name_H-M   'P 1'
#
loop_
_entity.id
_entity.type
_entity.pdbx_description
1 polymer ?
#
loop_
_entity_poly.entity_id
_entity_poly.type
_entity_poly.pdbx_seq_one_letter_code
_entity_poly.pdbx_strand_id
1 'polypeptide(L)'
;MTGSTAQDLWAHWWCNPWRWAHPSWQQRFAEQQGIPMQACDSLMSSRHTVFLKSVGIEPSQPPEPVEPLMSWIALSPAQRDKALVLAQLICFSRTQTEGVDGQWCWGLTKALRPGVWLAPEVVDIRTVLGAWLGHAYWSRLRLAWPAEAVIDDLCEAPDNKLQTLWQAVMWRVSAA
;
A
#
# COMPACT_ATOMS: atom_id res chain seq x y z
N MET A 1 27.30 4.52 10.22
CA MET A 1 25.85 4.41 9.90
C MET A 1 25.63 3.05 9.26
N THR A 2 25.17 2.09 10.06
CA THR A 2 24.82 0.75 9.59
C THR A 2 23.57 0.86 8.73
N GLY A 3 23.69 0.68 7.43
CA GLY A 3 22.54 0.61 6.53
C GLY A 3 21.63 -0.51 6.98
N SER A 4 20.35 -0.19 7.22
CA SER A 4 19.33 -1.20 7.51
C SER A 4 19.31 -2.17 6.33
N THR A 5 19.45 -3.46 6.61
CA THR A 5 19.35 -4.47 5.57
C THR A 5 17.91 -4.58 5.08
N ALA A 6 17.69 -5.13 3.88
CA ALA A 6 16.34 -5.37 3.38
C ALA A 6 15.52 -6.23 4.34
N GLN A 7 16.18 -7.16 5.04
CA GLN A 7 15.54 -7.99 6.07
C GLN A 7 15.11 -7.18 7.29
N ASP A 8 15.93 -6.20 7.73
CA ASP A 8 15.56 -5.33 8.85
C ASP A 8 14.35 -4.46 8.49
N LEU A 9 14.33 -3.91 7.26
CA LEU A 9 13.18 -3.15 6.74
C LEU A 9 11.92 -4.00 6.74
N TRP A 10 12.00 -5.24 6.25
CA TRP A 10 10.90 -6.18 6.21
C TRP A 10 10.37 -6.52 7.60
N ALA A 11 11.27 -6.96 8.50
CA ALA A 11 10.90 -7.32 9.86
C ALA A 11 10.27 -6.12 10.59
N HIS A 12 10.85 -4.93 10.40
CA HIS A 12 10.33 -3.71 11.01
C HIS A 12 8.93 -3.36 10.47
N TRP A 13 8.72 -3.42 9.16
CA TRP A 13 7.43 -3.16 8.54
C TRP A 13 6.36 -4.15 8.99
N TRP A 14 6.70 -5.44 9.08
CA TRP A 14 5.76 -6.49 9.48
C TRP A 14 5.38 -6.45 10.94
N CYS A 15 6.38 -6.28 11.81
CA CYS A 15 6.19 -6.40 13.26
C CYS A 15 5.75 -5.09 13.92
N ASN A 16 6.05 -3.93 13.33
CA ASN A 16 5.83 -2.62 13.97
C ASN A 16 4.89 -1.71 13.17
N PRO A 17 3.67 -2.15 12.82
CA PRO A 17 2.75 -1.33 12.02
C PRO A 17 2.35 -0.02 12.73
N TRP A 18 2.36 0.04 14.06
CA TRP A 18 2.13 1.28 14.81
C TRP A 18 2.95 2.47 14.30
N ARG A 19 4.22 2.23 13.95
CA ARG A 19 5.15 3.31 13.60
C ARG A 19 4.90 3.92 12.22
N TRP A 20 4.27 3.20 11.31
CA TRP A 20 4.04 3.66 9.95
C TRP A 20 2.55 3.73 9.58
N ALA A 21 1.67 3.25 10.46
CA ALA A 21 0.23 3.36 10.26
C ALA A 21 -0.21 4.82 10.20
N HIS A 22 -1.24 5.10 9.42
CA HIS A 22 -1.84 6.44 9.35
C HIS A 22 -2.30 6.89 10.75
N PRO A 23 -2.09 8.17 11.11
CA PRO A 23 -2.40 8.68 12.46
C PRO A 23 -3.82 8.41 12.96
N SER A 24 -4.81 8.30 12.06
CA SER A 24 -6.21 7.99 12.44
C SER A 24 -6.36 6.61 13.11
N TRP A 25 -5.53 5.64 12.75
CA TRP A 25 -5.50 4.34 13.41
C TRP A 25 -4.95 4.43 14.83
N GLN A 26 -3.89 5.22 15.00
CA GLN A 26 -3.27 5.46 16.29
C GLN A 26 -4.23 6.21 17.22
N GLN A 27 -4.90 7.23 16.70
CA GLN A 27 -5.90 7.99 17.45
C GLN A 27 -7.07 7.10 17.86
N ARG A 28 -7.64 6.32 16.93
CA ARG A 28 -8.73 5.37 17.22
C ARG A 28 -8.34 4.38 18.30
N PHE A 29 -7.10 3.86 18.26
CA PHE A 29 -6.59 2.96 19.29
C PHE A 29 -6.51 3.66 20.66
N ALA A 30 -5.93 4.86 20.73
CA ALA A 30 -5.83 5.65 21.96
C ALA A 30 -7.21 5.91 22.58
N GLU A 31 -8.18 6.30 21.76
CA GLU A 31 -9.58 6.50 22.18
C GLU A 31 -10.22 5.21 22.71
N GLN A 32 -10.05 4.10 22.02
CA GLN A 32 -10.57 2.80 22.45
C GLN A 32 -9.97 2.30 23.76
N GLN A 33 -8.67 2.59 23.99
CA GLN A 33 -8.00 2.22 25.24
C GLN A 33 -8.21 3.24 26.37
N GLY A 34 -8.73 4.43 26.06
CA GLY A 34 -8.91 5.50 27.04
C GLY A 34 -7.60 6.05 27.61
N ILE A 35 -6.51 5.99 26.82
CA ILE A 35 -5.17 6.43 27.25
C ILE A 35 -4.60 7.50 26.31
N PRO A 36 -3.77 8.43 26.82
CA PRO A 36 -3.16 9.47 25.99
C PRO A 36 -2.17 8.86 24.98
N MET A 37 -1.97 9.54 23.83
CA MET A 37 -1.11 9.08 22.73
C MET A 37 0.31 8.76 23.19
N GLN A 38 0.90 9.58 24.08
CA GLN A 38 2.25 9.32 24.59
C GLN A 38 2.36 7.99 25.36
N ALA A 39 1.29 7.62 26.08
CA ALA A 39 1.22 6.32 26.75
C ALA A 39 1.10 5.16 25.74
N CYS A 40 0.39 5.39 24.62
CA CYS A 40 0.32 4.43 23.52
C CYS A 40 1.71 4.18 22.94
N ASP A 41 2.49 5.19 22.63
CA ASP A 41 3.84 5.05 22.07
C ASP A 41 4.76 4.23 22.99
N SER A 42 4.69 4.48 24.29
CA SER A 42 5.43 3.71 25.30
C SER A 42 4.96 2.24 25.37
N LEU A 43 3.65 2.01 25.28
CA LEU A 43 3.07 0.68 25.26
C LEU A 43 3.49 -0.11 24.01
N MET A 44 3.46 0.54 22.83
CA MET A 44 3.79 -0.10 21.55
C MET A 44 5.27 -0.46 21.43
N SER A 45 6.16 0.17 22.16
CA SER A 45 7.58 -0.22 22.20
C SER A 45 7.79 -1.62 22.78
N SER A 46 6.90 -2.08 23.66
CA SER A 46 7.00 -3.40 24.33
C SER A 46 5.85 -4.35 24.00
N ARG A 47 4.70 -3.87 23.54
CA ARG A 47 3.48 -4.65 23.33
C ARG A 47 2.78 -4.35 22.00
N HIS A 48 3.53 -4.32 20.90
CA HIS A 48 3.02 -4.01 19.56
C HIS A 48 1.86 -4.92 19.10
N THR A 49 1.76 -6.14 19.64
CA THR A 49 0.69 -7.10 19.29
C THR A 49 -0.71 -6.62 19.73
N VAL A 50 -0.78 -5.75 20.73
CA VAL A 50 -2.07 -5.20 21.20
C VAL A 50 -2.72 -4.34 20.12
N PHE A 51 -1.91 -3.51 19.45
CA PHE A 51 -2.39 -2.72 18.31
C PHE A 51 -2.84 -3.59 17.14
N LEU A 52 -2.05 -4.60 16.76
CA LEU A 52 -2.43 -5.53 15.69
C LEU A 52 -3.81 -6.14 15.94
N LYS A 53 -4.04 -6.67 17.14
CA LYS A 53 -5.34 -7.24 17.52
C LYS A 53 -6.48 -6.24 17.46
N SER A 54 -6.25 -5.00 17.88
CA SER A 54 -7.29 -3.96 17.86
C SER A 54 -7.73 -3.57 16.45
N VAL A 55 -6.86 -3.76 15.45
CA VAL A 55 -7.17 -3.51 14.04
C VAL A 55 -7.52 -4.78 13.26
N GLY A 56 -7.79 -5.88 13.98
CA GLY A 56 -8.23 -7.15 13.38
C GLY A 56 -7.12 -7.94 12.68
N ILE A 57 -5.85 -7.71 13.07
CA ILE A 57 -4.70 -8.44 12.51
C ILE A 57 -4.19 -9.42 13.54
N GLU A 58 -4.20 -10.72 13.20
CA GLU A 58 -3.59 -11.72 14.07
C GLU A 58 -2.06 -11.61 14.01
N PRO A 59 -1.40 -11.47 15.18
CA PRO A 59 0.06 -11.44 15.24
C PRO A 59 0.68 -12.72 14.69
N SER A 60 1.65 -12.59 13.80
CA SER A 60 2.36 -13.74 13.21
C SER A 60 3.82 -13.40 12.96
N GLN A 61 4.63 -14.41 12.82
CA GLN A 61 6.01 -14.26 12.37
C GLN A 61 6.04 -13.68 10.96
N PRO A 62 7.04 -12.83 10.62
CA PRO A 62 7.21 -12.35 9.25
C PRO A 62 7.38 -13.55 8.31
N PRO A 63 6.58 -13.67 7.24
CA PRO A 63 6.85 -14.62 6.19
C PRO A 63 8.10 -14.21 5.39
N GLU A 64 8.52 -15.04 4.46
CA GLU A 64 9.57 -14.62 3.53
C GLU A 64 9.14 -13.37 2.76
N PRO A 65 10.04 -12.37 2.62
CA PRO A 65 9.72 -11.15 1.91
C PRO A 65 9.48 -11.44 0.42
N VAL A 66 8.42 -10.84 -0.13
CA VAL A 66 8.14 -10.91 -1.56
C VAL A 66 8.64 -9.64 -2.26
N GLU A 67 9.30 -9.81 -3.38
CA GLU A 67 9.95 -8.71 -4.11
C GLU A 67 9.01 -7.55 -4.44
N PRO A 68 7.76 -7.74 -4.91
CA PRO A 68 6.84 -6.64 -5.17
C PRO A 68 6.56 -5.77 -3.94
N LEU A 69 6.33 -6.39 -2.78
CA LEU A 69 6.07 -5.67 -1.55
C LEU A 69 7.33 -4.98 -1.02
N MET A 70 8.49 -5.62 -1.12
CA MET A 70 9.77 -5.01 -0.73
C MET A 70 10.06 -3.75 -1.56
N SER A 71 9.84 -3.81 -2.86
CA SER A 71 9.95 -2.66 -3.74
C SER A 71 8.99 -1.54 -3.35
N TRP A 72 7.74 -1.86 -2.99
CA TRP A 72 6.76 -0.89 -2.53
C TRP A 72 7.13 -0.23 -1.20
N ILE A 73 7.52 -1.00 -0.20
CA ILE A 73 7.87 -0.44 1.12
C ILE A 73 9.17 0.37 1.11
N ALA A 74 10.06 0.11 0.15
CA ALA A 74 11.29 0.87 -0.05
C ALA A 74 11.05 2.26 -0.67
N LEU A 75 9.90 2.51 -1.30
CA LEU A 75 9.55 3.82 -1.84
C LEU A 75 9.36 4.85 -0.71
N SER A 76 9.77 6.08 -0.97
CA SER A 76 9.40 7.22 -0.13
C SER A 76 7.88 7.47 -0.18
N PRO A 77 7.30 8.17 0.81
CA PRO A 77 5.88 8.54 0.77
C PRO A 77 5.48 9.25 -0.53
N ALA A 78 6.27 10.22 -0.98
CA ALA A 78 6.01 10.96 -2.22
C ALA A 78 6.03 10.06 -3.47
N GLN A 79 6.94 9.08 -3.50
CA GLN A 79 6.98 8.10 -4.60
C GLN A 79 5.76 7.18 -4.58
N ARG A 80 5.29 6.75 -3.40
CA ARG A 80 4.06 5.94 -3.27
C ARG A 80 2.84 6.71 -3.74
N ASP A 81 2.70 7.98 -3.33
CA ASP A 81 1.61 8.85 -3.78
C ASP A 81 1.64 9.03 -5.30
N LYS A 82 2.82 9.31 -5.85
CA LYS A 82 3.01 9.40 -7.31
C LYS A 82 2.65 8.10 -8.01
N ALA A 83 3.04 6.95 -7.46
CA ALA A 83 2.72 5.64 -8.03
C ALA A 83 1.20 5.41 -8.10
N LEU A 84 0.48 5.73 -7.04
CA LEU A 84 -0.98 5.62 -7.02
C LEU A 84 -1.63 6.55 -8.04
N VAL A 85 -1.17 7.78 -8.16
CA VAL A 85 -1.68 8.75 -9.16
C VAL A 85 -1.44 8.23 -10.58
N LEU A 86 -0.24 7.75 -10.90
CA LEU A 86 0.07 7.21 -12.23
C LEU A 86 -0.79 5.97 -12.55
N ALA A 87 -0.90 5.04 -11.62
CA ALA A 87 -1.73 3.87 -11.79
C ALA A 87 -3.23 4.22 -11.96
N GLN A 88 -3.71 5.21 -11.21
CA GLN A 88 -5.08 5.72 -11.35
C GLN A 88 -5.33 6.33 -12.73
N LEU A 89 -4.38 7.12 -13.24
CA LEU A 89 -4.45 7.66 -14.60
C LEU A 89 -4.48 6.56 -15.66
N ILE A 90 -3.67 5.52 -15.51
CA ILE A 90 -3.64 4.40 -16.45
C ILE A 90 -4.95 3.61 -16.41
N CYS A 91 -5.48 3.32 -15.22
CA CYS A 91 -6.63 2.44 -15.05
C CYS A 91 -7.99 3.11 -15.30
N PHE A 92 -8.13 4.39 -14.92
CA PHE A 92 -9.45 5.02 -14.85
C PHE A 92 -9.62 6.26 -15.73
N SER A 93 -8.52 6.83 -16.29
CA SER A 93 -8.68 7.98 -17.21
C SER A 93 -9.24 7.54 -18.55
N ARG A 94 -10.27 8.26 -18.99
CA ARG A 94 -10.90 8.05 -20.29
C ARG A 94 -10.29 8.93 -21.38
N THR A 95 -9.48 9.93 -21.00
CA THR A 95 -8.85 10.89 -21.90
C THR A 95 -7.38 11.06 -21.54
N GLN A 96 -6.59 11.44 -22.53
CA GLN A 96 -5.20 11.80 -22.31
C GLN A 96 -5.10 13.04 -21.45
N THR A 97 -4.29 12.99 -20.38
CA THR A 97 -3.91 14.15 -19.58
C THR A 97 -2.68 14.83 -20.19
N GLU A 98 -2.53 16.13 -19.96
CA GLU A 98 -1.38 16.88 -20.43
C GLU A 98 -0.10 16.51 -19.67
N GLY A 99 1.06 16.81 -20.28
CA GLY A 99 2.37 16.60 -19.69
C GLY A 99 2.98 15.23 -19.97
N VAL A 100 4.24 15.07 -19.58
CA VAL A 100 5.05 13.87 -19.86
C VAL A 100 4.49 12.62 -19.21
N ASP A 101 4.05 12.73 -17.96
CA ASP A 101 3.46 11.60 -17.25
C ASP A 101 2.07 11.25 -17.84
N GLY A 102 1.29 12.25 -18.26
CA GLY A 102 -0.01 12.03 -18.91
C GLY A 102 0.12 11.28 -20.24
N GLN A 103 1.09 11.64 -21.06
CA GLN A 103 1.38 10.95 -22.34
C GLN A 103 1.83 9.50 -22.10
N TRP A 104 2.71 9.30 -21.14
CA TRP A 104 3.20 7.98 -20.77
C TRP A 104 2.05 7.07 -20.23
N CYS A 105 1.24 7.59 -19.31
CA CYS A 105 0.06 6.87 -18.80
C CYS A 105 -0.90 6.49 -19.92
N TRP A 106 -1.16 7.41 -20.84
CA TRP A 106 -2.06 7.15 -21.97
C TRP A 106 -1.53 6.07 -22.91
N GLY A 107 -0.21 6.01 -23.13
CA GLY A 107 0.44 4.91 -23.85
C GLY A 107 0.19 3.55 -23.20
N LEU A 108 0.35 3.48 -21.87
CA LEU A 108 0.08 2.26 -21.10
C LEU A 108 -1.41 1.91 -21.06
N THR A 109 -2.31 2.88 -20.94
CA THR A 109 -3.76 2.64 -21.00
C THR A 109 -4.15 1.96 -22.30
N LYS A 110 -3.60 2.39 -23.44
CA LYS A 110 -3.85 1.75 -24.74
C LYS A 110 -3.28 0.33 -24.83
N ALA A 111 -2.10 0.12 -24.27
CA ALA A 111 -1.43 -1.19 -24.32
C ALA A 111 -2.08 -2.20 -23.37
N LEU A 112 -2.40 -1.81 -22.15
CA LEU A 112 -2.95 -2.68 -21.12
C LEU A 112 -4.47 -2.89 -21.26
N ARG A 113 -5.19 -1.90 -21.78
CA ARG A 113 -6.66 -1.88 -21.93
C ARG A 113 -7.39 -2.21 -20.63
N PRO A 114 -7.23 -1.41 -19.55
CA PRO A 114 -7.82 -1.72 -18.24
C PRO A 114 -9.33 -1.97 -18.29
N GLY A 115 -10.07 -1.25 -19.14
CA GLY A 115 -11.51 -1.44 -19.30
C GLY A 115 -11.94 -2.81 -19.83
N VAL A 116 -11.01 -3.70 -20.19
CA VAL A 116 -11.30 -5.08 -20.63
C VAL A 116 -11.20 -6.07 -19.48
N TRP A 117 -10.34 -5.79 -18.48
CA TRP A 117 -10.04 -6.73 -17.41
C TRP A 117 -10.31 -6.19 -15.99
N LEU A 118 -10.49 -4.87 -15.82
CA LEU A 118 -11.01 -4.30 -14.58
C LEU A 118 -12.53 -4.22 -14.66
N ALA A 119 -13.20 -4.68 -13.62
CA ALA A 119 -14.64 -4.54 -13.48
C ALA A 119 -15.03 -3.05 -13.36
N PRO A 120 -16.16 -2.61 -13.95
CA PRO A 120 -16.55 -1.19 -13.97
C PRO A 120 -16.76 -0.57 -12.60
N GLU A 121 -17.09 -1.37 -11.59
CA GLU A 121 -17.26 -0.97 -10.19
C GLU A 121 -15.96 -0.72 -9.45
N VAL A 122 -14.83 -1.14 -9.99
CA VAL A 122 -13.50 -0.86 -9.42
C VAL A 122 -13.17 0.61 -9.67
N VAL A 123 -13.19 1.40 -8.61
CA VAL A 123 -12.96 2.86 -8.67
C VAL A 123 -11.77 3.33 -7.82
N ASP A 124 -11.24 2.44 -6.98
CA ASP A 124 -10.13 2.76 -6.09
C ASP A 124 -8.87 1.99 -6.46
N ILE A 125 -7.84 2.71 -6.83
CA ILE A 125 -6.56 2.12 -7.27
C ILE A 125 -5.86 1.33 -6.16
N ARG A 126 -6.19 1.58 -4.89
CA ARG A 126 -5.62 0.84 -3.77
C ARG A 126 -6.07 -0.62 -3.77
N THR A 127 -7.30 -0.91 -4.26
CA THR A 127 -7.78 -2.29 -4.42
C THR A 127 -6.98 -3.05 -5.47
N VAL A 128 -6.55 -2.36 -6.53
CA VAL A 128 -5.68 -2.88 -7.59
C VAL A 128 -4.25 -3.11 -7.08
N LEU A 129 -3.76 -2.21 -6.21
CA LEU A 129 -2.48 -2.41 -5.52
C LEU A 129 -2.53 -3.61 -4.59
N GLY A 130 -3.58 -3.72 -3.79
CA GLY A 130 -3.76 -4.83 -2.86
C GLY A 130 -3.88 -6.18 -3.58
N ALA A 131 -4.58 -6.22 -4.72
CA ALA A 131 -4.68 -7.41 -5.56
C ALA A 131 -3.30 -7.84 -6.09
N TRP A 132 -2.45 -6.89 -6.52
CA TRP A 132 -1.09 -7.18 -6.95
C TRP A 132 -0.18 -7.69 -5.84
N LEU A 133 -0.23 -7.05 -4.66
CA LEU A 133 0.62 -7.41 -3.53
C LEU A 133 0.14 -8.64 -2.77
N GLY A 134 -1.15 -8.96 -2.89
CA GLY A 134 -1.79 -10.14 -2.32
C GLY A 134 -2.54 -9.88 -1.01
N HIS A 135 -3.61 -10.64 -0.81
CA HIS A 135 -4.51 -10.55 0.35
C HIS A 135 -3.79 -10.72 1.70
N ALA A 136 -2.78 -11.58 1.76
CA ALA A 136 -2.01 -11.84 2.98
C ALA A 136 -1.30 -10.58 3.52
N TYR A 137 -0.97 -9.65 2.65
CA TYR A 137 -0.27 -8.40 3.00
C TYR A 137 -1.21 -7.21 3.13
N TRP A 138 -2.39 -7.29 2.51
CA TRP A 138 -3.36 -6.20 2.50
C TRP A 138 -3.80 -5.78 3.90
N SER A 139 -4.03 -6.72 4.80
CA SER A 139 -4.45 -6.44 6.17
C SER A 139 -3.51 -5.47 6.90
N ARG A 140 -2.21 -5.52 6.59
CA ARG A 140 -1.22 -4.56 7.09
C ARG A 140 -1.13 -3.33 6.21
N LEU A 141 -1.01 -3.53 4.90
CA LEU A 141 -0.83 -2.43 3.94
C LEU A 141 -1.94 -1.38 4.05
N ARG A 142 -3.19 -1.78 4.28
CA ARG A 142 -4.33 -0.88 4.46
C ARG A 142 -4.14 0.13 5.59
N LEU A 143 -3.31 -0.17 6.58
CA LEU A 143 -3.02 0.75 7.69
C LEU A 143 -2.24 2.00 7.25
N ALA A 144 -1.67 2.02 6.04
CA ALA A 144 -1.03 3.21 5.49
C ALA A 144 -2.01 4.34 5.13
N TRP A 145 -3.31 4.04 5.07
CA TRP A 145 -4.36 5.01 4.74
C TRP A 145 -5.30 5.25 5.91
N PRO A 146 -6.11 6.34 5.88
CA PRO A 146 -7.04 6.66 6.95
C PRO A 146 -7.98 5.50 7.30
N ALA A 147 -8.25 5.32 8.59
CA ALA A 147 -9.09 4.23 9.08
C ALA A 147 -10.53 4.27 8.56
N GLU A 148 -11.04 5.45 8.22
CA GLU A 148 -12.34 5.67 7.61
C GLU A 148 -12.37 5.38 6.11
N ALA A 149 -11.21 5.31 5.47
CA ALA A 149 -11.06 5.05 4.03
C ALA A 149 -10.62 3.60 3.74
N VAL A 150 -10.87 2.69 4.67
CA VAL A 150 -10.53 1.27 4.50
C VAL A 150 -11.45 0.63 3.48
N ILE A 151 -10.83 -0.16 2.61
CA ILE A 151 -11.50 -1.00 1.62
C ILE A 151 -11.09 -2.44 1.95
N ASP A 152 -12.06 -3.27 2.26
CA ASP A 152 -11.80 -4.66 2.63
C ASP A 152 -11.76 -5.59 1.40
N ASP A 153 -12.54 -5.27 0.36
CA ASP A 153 -12.63 -6.05 -0.86
C ASP A 153 -11.58 -5.61 -1.88
N LEU A 154 -10.70 -6.52 -2.26
CA LEU A 154 -9.74 -6.31 -3.33
C LEU A 154 -10.38 -6.63 -4.69
N CYS A 155 -9.93 -5.93 -5.74
CA CYS A 155 -10.42 -6.24 -7.08
C CYS A 155 -9.90 -7.60 -7.56
N GLU A 156 -10.71 -8.27 -8.38
CA GLU A 156 -10.26 -9.42 -9.15
C GLU A 156 -9.70 -8.94 -10.49
N ALA A 157 -8.46 -9.30 -10.77
CA ALA A 157 -7.80 -8.92 -12.02
C ALA A 157 -6.72 -9.96 -12.40
N PRO A 158 -6.41 -10.13 -13.69
CA PRO A 158 -5.39 -11.09 -14.12
C PRO A 158 -4.00 -10.71 -13.62
N ASP A 159 -3.28 -11.65 -13.03
CA ASP A 159 -1.95 -11.43 -12.43
C ASP A 159 -0.96 -10.80 -13.41
N ASN A 160 -0.94 -11.25 -14.64
CA ASN A 160 -0.04 -10.73 -15.68
C ASN A 160 -0.31 -9.25 -16.01
N LYS A 161 -1.56 -8.79 -15.90
CA LYS A 161 -1.94 -7.39 -16.10
C LYS A 161 -1.53 -6.54 -14.91
N LEU A 162 -1.79 -7.02 -13.69
CA LEU A 162 -1.35 -6.39 -12.46
C LEU A 162 0.17 -6.26 -12.43
N GLN A 163 0.88 -7.33 -12.75
CA GLN A 163 2.35 -7.34 -12.80
C GLN A 163 2.89 -6.32 -13.79
N THR A 164 2.37 -6.29 -15.02
CA THR A 164 2.84 -5.35 -16.05
C THR A 164 2.55 -3.90 -15.65
N LEU A 165 1.35 -3.63 -15.11
CA LEU A 165 0.98 -2.29 -14.65
C LEU A 165 1.94 -1.79 -13.57
N TRP A 166 2.06 -2.56 -12.47
CA TRP A 166 2.80 -2.12 -11.31
C TRP A 166 4.32 -2.10 -11.53
N GLN A 167 4.88 -3.05 -12.30
CA GLN A 167 6.30 -2.98 -12.68
C GLN A 167 6.61 -1.71 -13.48
N ALA A 168 5.77 -1.34 -14.44
CA ALA A 168 5.97 -0.11 -15.21
C ALA A 168 5.88 1.14 -14.32
N VAL A 169 4.87 1.20 -13.43
CA VAL A 169 4.68 2.31 -12.49
C VAL A 169 5.86 2.41 -11.51
N MET A 170 6.25 1.29 -10.90
CA MET A 170 7.38 1.22 -9.96
C MET A 170 8.69 1.69 -10.61
N TRP A 171 8.96 1.23 -11.82
CA TRP A 171 10.12 1.69 -12.58
C TRP A 171 10.08 3.21 -12.81
N ARG A 172 8.92 3.74 -13.20
CA ARG A 172 8.75 5.18 -13.48
C ARG A 172 9.01 6.06 -12.26
N VAL A 173 8.53 5.65 -11.08
CA VAL A 173 8.72 6.44 -9.85
C VAL A 173 10.09 6.27 -9.22
N SER A 174 10.78 5.16 -9.48
CA SER A 174 12.14 4.92 -8.99
C SER A 174 13.21 5.61 -9.84
N ALA A 175 12.92 5.92 -11.11
CA ALA A 175 13.83 6.58 -12.04
C ALA A 175 13.76 8.12 -11.97
N ALA A 176 12.85 8.68 -11.20
CA ALA A 176 12.64 10.11 -11.01
C ALA A 176 13.27 10.60 -9.71
#